data_c3b691a6e741715c2175e4969cd78d2f
#
_entry.id   c3b691a6e741715c2175e4969cd78d2f
#
_cell.length_a   1.000
_cell.length_b   1.000
_cell.length_c   1.000
_cell.angle_alpha   90.00
_cell.angle_beta   90.00
_cell.angle_gamma   90.00
#
_symmetry.space_group_name_H-M   'P 1'
#
loop_
_entity.id
_entity.type
_entity.pdbx_description
1 polymer ?
#
loop_
_entity_poly.entity_id
_entity_poly.type
_entity_poly.pdbx_seq_one_letter_code
_entity_poly.pdbx_strand_id
1 'polypeptide(L)'
;MHSLAIAGYLKAMRPEMYEGLRSGRISEGCPASVLDIGTGGGFPGIPLAILFPETGFTLFDSVGKKTIVAEAVASSLALDNVKVVNARAESLNETFDFVVSRAVTALDNFYPWAAGKYRQSILYLKGGDFSEELCRMMSAARLAPGSVRTWKIQDWIDDGMFEDKFVIDIPVSSASRKGSRDSGKRAPSASSGNSC
;
A
#
# COMPACT_ATOMS: atom_id res chain seq x y z
N MET A 1 5.87 -2.55 17.20
CA MET A 1 7.16 -2.82 16.52
C MET A 1 6.96 -3.43 15.14
N HIS A 2 6.29 -4.60 14.98
CA HIS A 2 6.13 -5.26 13.66
C HIS A 2 5.59 -4.33 12.55
N SER A 3 4.57 -3.53 12.82
CA SER A 3 4.01 -2.58 11.83
C SER A 3 5.03 -1.53 11.37
N LEU A 4 5.91 -1.07 12.27
CA LEU A 4 6.93 -0.07 11.98
C LEU A 4 8.12 -0.64 11.17
N ALA A 5 8.23 -1.97 11.02
CA ALA A 5 9.22 -2.57 10.15
C ALA A 5 9.07 -2.12 8.68
N ILE A 6 7.86 -1.79 8.24
CA ILE A 6 7.63 -1.17 6.92
C ILE A 6 8.39 0.15 6.79
N ALA A 7 8.31 1.01 7.79
CA ALA A 7 9.02 2.29 7.79
C ALA A 7 10.54 2.10 7.84
N GLY A 8 11.01 1.13 8.65
CA GLY A 8 12.42 0.73 8.68
C GLY A 8 12.92 0.25 7.33
N TYR A 9 12.18 -0.63 6.68
CA TYR A 9 12.46 -1.07 5.33
C TYR A 9 12.56 0.11 4.34
N LEU A 10 11.57 0.98 4.32
CA LEU A 10 11.56 2.15 3.43
C LEU A 10 12.77 3.05 3.71
N LYS A 11 13.07 3.34 4.98
CA LYS A 11 14.21 4.18 5.36
C LYS A 11 15.55 3.58 4.90
N ALA A 12 15.72 2.27 5.00
CA ALA A 12 16.95 1.58 4.64
C ALA A 12 17.10 1.36 3.12
N MET A 13 16.02 0.96 2.44
CA MET A 13 16.08 0.46 1.08
C MET A 13 15.49 1.43 0.04
N ARG A 14 14.64 2.37 0.48
CA ARG A 14 13.95 3.35 -0.39
C ARG A 14 13.81 4.70 0.33
N PRO A 15 14.93 5.35 0.70
CA PRO A 15 14.90 6.57 1.52
C PRO A 15 14.09 7.71 0.90
N GLU A 16 14.06 7.82 -0.43
CA GLU A 16 13.25 8.79 -1.15
C GLU A 16 11.74 8.59 -0.92
N MET A 17 11.28 7.34 -0.79
CA MET A 17 9.89 7.04 -0.49
C MET A 17 9.57 7.27 0.99
N TYR A 18 10.50 6.97 1.88
CA TYR A 18 10.37 7.29 3.29
C TYR A 18 10.21 8.80 3.53
N GLU A 19 11.06 9.62 2.91
CA GLU A 19 10.97 11.08 2.98
C GLU A 19 9.71 11.62 2.30
N GLY A 20 9.28 10.99 1.21
CA GLY A 20 8.02 11.30 0.53
C GLY A 20 6.81 11.10 1.44
N LEU A 21 6.73 9.99 2.16
CA LEU A 21 5.68 9.75 3.16
C LEU A 21 5.79 10.73 4.33
N ARG A 22 7.01 11.02 4.80
CA ARG A 22 7.24 11.95 5.91
C ARG A 22 6.81 13.37 5.58
N SER A 23 7.01 13.81 4.35
CA SER A 23 6.63 15.15 3.87
C SER A 23 5.22 15.22 3.29
N GLY A 24 4.51 14.10 3.21
CA GLY A 24 3.19 14.01 2.60
C GLY A 24 3.19 14.15 1.07
N ARG A 25 4.34 13.95 0.40
CA ARG A 25 4.47 14.17 -1.07
C ARG A 25 5.39 13.14 -1.70
N ILE A 26 4.85 12.23 -2.50
CA ILE A 26 5.62 11.26 -3.29
C ILE A 26 5.66 11.66 -4.76
N SER A 27 4.54 12.19 -5.28
CA SER A 27 4.40 12.65 -6.65
C SER A 27 4.00 14.12 -6.68
N GLU A 28 4.38 14.85 -7.72
CA GLU A 28 3.97 16.25 -7.89
C GLU A 28 2.45 16.36 -7.99
N GLY A 29 1.89 17.32 -7.25
CA GLY A 29 0.48 17.69 -7.30
C GLY A 29 -0.50 16.81 -6.52
N CYS A 30 -0.05 15.72 -5.88
CA CYS A 30 -0.93 14.85 -5.09
C CYS A 30 -0.37 14.62 -3.68
N PRO A 31 -1.21 14.69 -2.63
CA PRO A 31 -0.83 14.25 -1.29
C PRO A 31 -0.46 12.77 -1.29
N ALA A 32 0.55 12.40 -0.50
CA ALA A 32 0.94 11.02 -0.30
C ALA A 32 -0.19 10.22 0.36
N SER A 33 -0.42 8.99 -0.11
CA SER A 33 -1.55 8.17 0.32
C SER A 33 -1.19 6.69 0.48
N VAL A 34 -1.71 6.07 1.54
CA VAL A 34 -1.50 4.67 1.86
C VAL A 34 -2.83 3.98 2.12
N LEU A 35 -3.04 2.82 1.51
CA LEU A 35 -4.18 1.96 1.76
C LEU A 35 -3.74 0.76 2.62
N ASP A 36 -4.39 0.54 3.75
CA ASP A 36 -4.22 -0.66 4.57
C ASP A 36 -5.38 -1.63 4.33
N ILE A 37 -5.12 -2.71 3.61
CA ILE A 37 -6.13 -3.73 3.30
C ILE A 37 -6.13 -4.82 4.38
N GLY A 38 -7.29 -5.04 4.99
CA GLY A 38 -7.45 -5.99 6.08
C GLY A 38 -6.83 -5.45 7.37
N THR A 39 -7.05 -4.19 7.64
CA THR A 39 -6.44 -3.46 8.77
C THR A 39 -6.75 -4.08 10.14
N GLY A 40 -7.85 -4.83 10.27
CA GLY A 40 -8.29 -5.38 11.55
C GLY A 40 -8.53 -4.28 12.58
N GLY A 41 -7.82 -4.34 13.69
CA GLY A 41 -7.85 -3.29 14.73
C GLY A 41 -6.93 -2.09 14.44
N GLY A 42 -6.59 -1.83 13.17
CA GLY A 42 -5.77 -0.67 12.76
C GLY A 42 -4.30 -0.99 12.49
N PHE A 43 -3.94 -2.26 12.18
CA PHE A 43 -2.54 -2.65 11.97
C PHE A 43 -2.31 -3.21 10.56
N PRO A 44 -1.29 -2.68 9.83
CA PRO A 44 -0.23 -1.77 10.26
C PRO A 44 -0.55 -0.27 10.16
N GLY A 45 -1.74 0.13 9.67
CA GLY A 45 -2.08 1.49 9.27
C GLY A 45 -1.93 2.53 10.39
N ILE A 46 -2.52 2.32 11.58
CA ILE A 46 -2.47 3.31 12.67
C ILE A 46 -1.03 3.62 13.13
N PRO A 47 -0.15 2.64 13.42
CA PRO A 47 1.24 2.94 13.75
C PRO A 47 1.99 3.70 12.67
N LEU A 48 1.69 3.43 11.39
CA LEU A 48 2.28 4.17 10.27
C LEU A 48 1.71 5.59 10.15
N ALA A 49 0.40 5.77 10.39
CA ALA A 49 -0.23 7.09 10.37
C ALA A 49 0.31 8.02 11.46
N ILE A 50 0.61 7.48 12.64
CA ILE A 50 1.29 8.23 13.73
C ILE A 50 2.69 8.66 13.28
N LEU A 51 3.44 7.79 12.61
CA LEU A 51 4.80 8.07 12.16
C LEU A 51 4.86 9.05 10.97
N PHE A 52 3.82 9.03 10.12
CA PHE A 52 3.74 9.85 8.91
C PHE A 52 2.49 10.75 8.93
N PRO A 53 2.44 11.77 9.79
CA PRO A 53 1.23 12.59 9.99
C PRO A 53 0.80 13.37 8.74
N GLU A 54 1.74 13.67 7.83
CA GLU A 54 1.46 14.40 6.58
C GLU A 54 0.91 13.49 5.46
N THR A 55 0.87 12.17 5.66
CA THR A 55 0.39 11.19 4.69
C THR A 55 -1.03 10.75 5.05
N GLY A 56 -1.93 10.70 4.07
CA GLY A 56 -3.28 10.19 4.24
C GLY A 56 -3.31 8.65 4.28
N PHE A 57 -3.99 8.09 5.27
CA PHE A 57 -4.19 6.64 5.44
C PHE A 57 -5.65 6.26 5.30
N THR A 58 -5.95 5.30 4.43
CA THR A 58 -7.26 4.66 4.35
C THR A 58 -7.16 3.24 4.88
N LEU A 59 -7.81 2.97 6.01
CA LEU A 59 -7.84 1.67 6.66
C LEU A 59 -9.09 0.91 6.24
N PHE A 60 -8.92 -0.26 5.65
CA PHE A 60 -9.97 -0.98 4.97
C PHE A 60 -10.13 -2.40 5.55
N ASP A 61 -11.32 -2.76 5.97
CA ASP A 61 -11.65 -4.13 6.42
C ASP A 61 -13.13 -4.45 6.11
N SER A 62 -13.42 -5.69 5.73
CA SER A 62 -14.78 -6.16 5.47
C SER A 62 -15.55 -6.51 6.76
N VAL A 63 -14.88 -6.62 7.89
CA VAL A 63 -15.47 -7.01 9.18
C VAL A 63 -15.78 -5.76 10.01
N GLY A 64 -17.06 -5.34 10.06
CA GLY A 64 -17.49 -4.11 10.73
C GLY A 64 -17.07 -3.98 12.19
N LYS A 65 -17.07 -5.08 12.96
CA LYS A 65 -16.59 -5.05 14.36
C LYS A 65 -15.12 -4.63 14.48
N LYS A 66 -14.30 -4.96 13.49
CA LYS A 66 -12.88 -4.58 13.49
C LYS A 66 -12.70 -3.12 13.10
N THR A 67 -13.47 -2.63 12.13
CA THR A 67 -13.39 -1.22 11.72
C THR A 67 -13.87 -0.28 12.82
N ILE A 68 -14.88 -0.66 13.62
CA ILE A 68 -15.29 0.10 14.81
C ILE A 68 -14.12 0.28 15.80
N VAL A 69 -13.33 -0.77 16.02
CA VAL A 69 -12.16 -0.69 16.90
C VAL A 69 -11.09 0.24 16.30
N ALA A 70 -10.79 0.08 15.02
CA ALA A 70 -9.80 0.92 14.34
C ALA A 70 -10.21 2.40 14.38
N GLU A 71 -11.50 2.70 14.15
CA GLU A 71 -12.04 4.05 14.22
C GLU A 71 -12.00 4.65 15.62
N ALA A 72 -12.36 3.87 16.65
CA ALA A 72 -12.27 4.31 18.04
C ALA A 72 -10.83 4.63 18.44
N VAL A 73 -9.85 3.81 18.02
CA VAL A 73 -8.43 4.07 18.28
C VAL A 73 -7.94 5.31 17.55
N ALA A 74 -8.24 5.45 16.25
CA ALA A 74 -7.84 6.62 15.47
C ALA A 74 -8.41 7.92 16.06
N SER A 75 -9.69 7.90 16.43
CA SER A 75 -10.36 9.04 17.08
C SER A 75 -9.77 9.38 18.45
N SER A 76 -9.48 8.37 19.28
CA SER A 76 -8.90 8.60 20.62
C SER A 76 -7.47 9.17 20.57
N LEU A 77 -6.76 8.92 19.47
CA LEU A 77 -5.42 9.45 19.19
C LEU A 77 -5.45 10.75 18.37
N ALA A 78 -6.64 11.28 18.06
CA ALA A 78 -6.83 12.48 17.23
C ALA A 78 -6.05 12.42 15.91
N LEU A 79 -6.13 11.29 15.20
CA LEU A 79 -5.44 11.10 13.91
C LEU A 79 -6.29 11.63 12.75
N ASP A 80 -6.11 12.89 12.38
CA ASP A 80 -6.85 13.56 11.29
C ASP A 80 -6.46 13.03 9.90
N ASN A 81 -5.34 12.32 9.80
CA ASN A 81 -4.84 11.72 8.57
C ASN A 81 -5.33 10.28 8.34
N VAL A 82 -6.28 9.77 9.16
CA VAL A 82 -6.80 8.40 9.06
C VAL A 82 -8.28 8.42 8.68
N LYS A 83 -8.63 7.64 7.65
CA LYS A 83 -10.00 7.33 7.25
C LYS A 83 -10.23 5.82 7.39
N VAL A 84 -11.25 5.40 8.12
CA VAL A 84 -11.63 3.98 8.25
C VAL A 84 -12.81 3.67 7.33
N VAL A 85 -12.75 2.57 6.59
CA VAL A 85 -13.77 2.16 5.63
C VAL A 85 -14.15 0.70 5.85
N ASN A 86 -15.44 0.45 6.11
CA ASN A 86 -15.97 -0.90 6.19
C ASN A 86 -16.56 -1.32 4.85
N ALA A 87 -15.78 -2.03 4.06
CA ALA A 87 -16.24 -2.59 2.78
C ALA A 87 -15.33 -3.75 2.33
N ARG A 88 -15.65 -4.39 1.20
CA ARG A 88 -14.79 -5.40 0.58
C ARG A 88 -13.77 -4.73 -0.35
N ALA A 89 -12.52 -5.21 -0.33
CA ALA A 89 -11.41 -4.63 -1.11
C ALA A 89 -11.71 -4.53 -2.62
N GLU A 90 -12.52 -5.43 -3.15
CA GLU A 90 -12.92 -5.45 -4.57
C GLU A 90 -13.78 -4.25 -4.96
N SER A 91 -14.50 -3.64 -4.01
CA SER A 91 -15.35 -2.46 -4.28
C SER A 91 -14.57 -1.15 -4.39
N LEU A 92 -13.28 -1.15 -4.04
CA LEU A 92 -12.44 0.04 -4.04
C LEU A 92 -11.88 0.31 -5.43
N ASN A 93 -12.15 1.49 -5.97
CA ASN A 93 -11.66 1.94 -7.28
C ASN A 93 -10.57 3.02 -7.20
N GLU A 94 -10.24 3.46 -6.00
CA GLU A 94 -9.21 4.47 -5.75
C GLU A 94 -7.80 3.88 -5.86
N THR A 95 -6.83 4.74 -6.22
CA THR A 95 -5.42 4.36 -6.33
C THR A 95 -4.59 5.17 -5.34
N PHE A 96 -3.74 4.48 -4.59
CA PHE A 96 -2.87 5.02 -3.55
C PHE A 96 -1.40 4.96 -3.96
N ASP A 97 -0.50 5.60 -3.21
CA ASP A 97 0.92 5.44 -3.47
C ASP A 97 1.39 4.07 -3.03
N PHE A 98 0.98 3.64 -1.84
CA PHE A 98 1.27 2.31 -1.34
C PHE A 98 0.01 1.57 -0.89
N VAL A 99 0.06 0.26 -1.01
CA VAL A 99 -0.81 -0.65 -0.27
C VAL A 99 0.02 -1.32 0.81
N VAL A 100 -0.47 -1.31 2.04
CA VAL A 100 0.13 -2.06 3.15
C VAL A 100 -0.85 -3.13 3.63
N SER A 101 -0.33 -4.21 4.20
CA SER A 101 -1.17 -5.24 4.81
C SER A 101 -0.35 -6.13 5.74
N ARG A 102 -1.01 -6.82 6.66
CA ARG A 102 -0.37 -7.75 7.59
C ARG A 102 -1.14 -9.06 7.68
N ALA A 103 -0.54 -10.13 7.13
CA ALA A 103 -0.95 -11.53 7.33
C ALA A 103 -2.47 -11.80 7.19
N VAL A 104 -3.13 -11.16 6.23
CA VAL A 104 -4.58 -11.29 6.02
C VAL A 104 -4.92 -12.64 5.38
N THR A 105 -4.12 -13.05 4.39
CA THR A 105 -4.27 -14.30 3.66
C THR A 105 -2.96 -14.68 2.97
N ALA A 106 -2.95 -15.73 2.15
CA ALA A 106 -1.83 -16.05 1.27
C ALA A 106 -1.62 -14.96 0.21
N LEU A 107 -0.37 -14.75 -0.23
CA LEU A 107 0.01 -13.68 -1.17
C LEU A 107 -0.72 -13.77 -2.51
N ASP A 108 -0.91 -14.98 -3.02
CA ASP A 108 -1.63 -15.24 -4.27
C ASP A 108 -3.13 -14.90 -4.19
N ASN A 109 -3.74 -15.05 -3.02
CA ASN A 109 -5.11 -14.62 -2.75
C ASN A 109 -5.23 -13.12 -2.47
N PHE A 110 -4.20 -12.52 -1.86
CA PHE A 110 -4.18 -11.10 -1.52
C PHE A 110 -3.94 -10.20 -2.72
N TYR A 111 -3.01 -10.60 -3.60
CA TYR A 111 -2.59 -9.76 -4.72
C TYR A 111 -3.74 -9.26 -5.61
N PRO A 112 -4.75 -10.09 -5.99
CA PRO A 112 -5.90 -9.63 -6.76
C PRO A 112 -6.69 -8.48 -6.09
N TRP A 113 -6.72 -8.43 -4.76
CA TRP A 113 -7.41 -7.35 -4.04
C TRP A 113 -6.67 -6.02 -4.13
N ALA A 114 -5.35 -6.06 -4.18
CA ALA A 114 -4.48 -4.88 -4.23
C ALA A 114 -4.09 -4.46 -5.65
N ALA A 115 -4.16 -5.37 -6.62
CA ALA A 115 -3.75 -5.11 -8.00
C ALA A 115 -4.49 -3.90 -8.60
N GLY A 116 -3.73 -2.99 -9.21
CA GLY A 116 -4.27 -1.76 -9.80
C GLY A 116 -4.60 -0.63 -8.80
N LYS A 117 -4.46 -0.87 -7.48
CA LYS A 117 -4.78 0.11 -6.45
C LYS A 117 -3.56 0.84 -5.89
N TYR A 118 -2.37 0.64 -6.45
CA TYR A 118 -1.14 1.29 -5.99
C TYR A 118 -0.28 1.80 -7.16
N ARG A 119 0.45 2.89 -6.91
CA ARG A 119 1.35 3.53 -7.86
C ARG A 119 2.82 3.15 -7.66
N GLN A 120 3.21 2.82 -6.42
CA GLN A 120 4.59 2.48 -6.06
C GLN A 120 4.75 0.98 -5.80
N SER A 121 4.25 0.49 -4.69
CA SER A 121 4.32 -0.93 -4.34
C SER A 121 3.32 -1.35 -3.27
N ILE A 122 3.15 -2.67 -3.14
CA ILE A 122 2.55 -3.29 -1.96
C ILE A 122 3.68 -3.59 -0.97
N LEU A 123 3.51 -3.24 0.29
CA LEU A 123 4.40 -3.58 1.40
C LEU A 123 3.67 -4.52 2.34
N TYR A 124 3.94 -5.82 2.21
CA TYR A 124 3.21 -6.86 2.91
C TYR A 124 4.04 -7.44 4.06
N LEU A 125 3.47 -7.47 5.26
CA LEU A 125 4.09 -8.10 6.44
C LEU A 125 3.69 -9.56 6.52
N LYS A 126 4.65 -10.46 6.43
CA LYS A 126 4.43 -11.91 6.43
C LYS A 126 5.39 -12.62 7.40
N GLY A 127 4.96 -13.76 7.92
CA GLY A 127 5.81 -14.65 8.71
C GLY A 127 5.79 -16.06 8.16
N GLY A 128 6.80 -16.85 8.53
CA GLY A 128 6.98 -18.23 8.10
C GLY A 128 7.44 -18.37 6.65
N ASP A 129 7.37 -19.60 6.13
CA ASP A 129 7.67 -19.85 4.72
C ASP A 129 6.50 -19.48 3.82
N PHE A 130 6.75 -18.62 2.85
CA PHE A 130 5.79 -18.13 1.85
C PHE A 130 6.28 -18.34 0.42
N SER A 131 7.30 -19.15 0.21
CA SER A 131 7.96 -19.36 -1.07
C SER A 131 6.98 -19.82 -2.16
N GLU A 132 6.10 -20.77 -1.85
CA GLU A 132 5.11 -21.27 -2.80
C GLU A 132 4.05 -20.22 -3.15
N GLU A 133 3.54 -19.48 -2.14
CA GLU A 133 2.56 -18.40 -2.35
C GLU A 133 3.16 -17.30 -3.25
N LEU A 134 4.43 -16.95 -2.98
CA LEU A 134 5.16 -15.94 -3.75
C LEU A 134 5.34 -16.40 -5.20
N CYS A 135 5.75 -17.64 -5.45
CA CYS A 135 5.88 -18.18 -6.79
C CYS A 135 4.54 -18.19 -7.55
N ARG A 136 3.45 -18.63 -6.92
CA ARG A 136 2.11 -18.62 -7.52
C ARG A 136 1.66 -17.20 -7.84
N MET A 137 1.82 -16.26 -6.89
CA MET A 137 1.47 -14.85 -7.09
C MET A 137 2.28 -14.22 -8.24
N MET A 138 3.60 -14.40 -8.26
CA MET A 138 4.46 -13.83 -9.32
C MET A 138 4.09 -14.37 -10.70
N SER A 139 3.79 -15.67 -10.80
CA SER A 139 3.35 -16.29 -12.07
C SER A 139 2.02 -15.73 -12.54
N ALA A 140 1.01 -15.66 -11.66
CA ALA A 140 -0.33 -15.14 -11.97
C ALA A 140 -0.29 -13.65 -12.33
N ALA A 141 0.51 -12.86 -11.62
CA ALA A 141 0.68 -11.42 -11.84
C ALA A 141 1.62 -11.09 -13.01
N ARG A 142 2.27 -12.08 -13.62
CA ARG A 142 3.30 -11.92 -14.67
C ARG A 142 4.42 -10.97 -14.25
N LEU A 143 4.85 -11.07 -12.99
CA LEU A 143 5.96 -10.28 -12.46
C LEU A 143 7.28 -10.89 -12.91
N ALA A 144 8.24 -10.02 -13.25
CA ALA A 144 9.57 -10.46 -13.65
C ALA A 144 10.31 -11.14 -12.48
N PRO A 145 11.10 -12.19 -12.71
CA PRO A 145 11.97 -12.76 -11.69
C PRO A 145 12.84 -11.67 -11.03
N GLY A 146 12.96 -11.70 -9.69
CA GLY A 146 13.74 -10.72 -8.94
C GLY A 146 13.10 -9.33 -8.78
N SER A 147 11.88 -9.10 -9.31
CA SER A 147 11.18 -7.82 -9.13
C SER A 147 10.62 -7.64 -7.71
N VAL A 148 10.22 -8.73 -7.05
CA VAL A 148 9.76 -8.71 -5.67
C VAL A 148 10.96 -8.80 -4.74
N ARG A 149 10.99 -7.94 -3.72
CA ARG A 149 12.05 -7.92 -2.70
C ARG A 149 11.50 -8.44 -1.38
N THR A 150 12.30 -9.24 -0.71
CA THR A 150 12.00 -9.71 0.64
C THR A 150 13.07 -9.19 1.59
N TRP A 151 12.66 -8.68 2.74
CA TRP A 151 13.55 -8.11 3.74
C TRP A 151 13.26 -8.75 5.09
N LYS A 152 14.24 -9.42 5.65
CA LYS A 152 14.11 -10.10 6.94
C LYS A 152 14.16 -9.06 8.06
N ILE A 153 13.14 -9.01 8.91
CA ILE A 153 13.03 -7.98 9.94
C ILE A 153 14.08 -8.17 11.03
N GLN A 154 14.46 -9.41 11.32
CA GLN A 154 15.48 -9.75 12.31
C GLN A 154 16.86 -9.16 11.99
N ASP A 155 17.21 -9.00 10.69
CA ASP A 155 18.49 -8.40 10.29
C ASP A 155 18.60 -6.93 10.71
N TRP A 156 17.49 -6.33 11.13
CA TRP A 156 17.38 -4.94 11.50
C TRP A 156 16.89 -4.71 12.94
N ILE A 157 16.06 -5.60 13.48
CA ILE A 157 15.57 -5.59 14.86
C ILE A 157 16.05 -6.88 15.53
N ASP A 158 17.07 -6.77 16.38
CA ASP A 158 17.61 -7.90 17.16
C ASP A 158 16.66 -8.27 18.29
N ASP A 159 15.57 -8.97 17.92
CA ASP A 159 14.56 -9.50 18.82
C ASP A 159 14.05 -10.83 18.25
N GLY A 160 14.18 -11.92 19.00
CA GLY A 160 13.77 -13.25 18.58
C GLY A 160 12.29 -13.37 18.16
N MET A 161 11.44 -12.39 18.54
CA MET A 161 10.05 -12.30 18.08
C MET A 161 9.94 -12.10 16.56
N PHE A 162 11.00 -11.63 15.89
CA PHE A 162 11.04 -11.36 14.46
C PHE A 162 11.84 -12.37 13.64
N GLU A 163 12.21 -13.50 14.21
CA GLU A 163 13.07 -14.51 13.56
C GLU A 163 12.58 -14.92 12.16
N ASP A 164 11.26 -15.15 12.01
CA ASP A 164 10.66 -15.53 10.73
C ASP A 164 9.67 -14.47 10.25
N LYS A 165 10.01 -13.18 10.36
CA LYS A 165 9.15 -12.08 9.90
C LYS A 165 9.83 -11.29 8.79
N PHE A 166 9.03 -10.93 7.80
CA PHE A 166 9.52 -10.30 6.58
C PHE A 166 8.64 -9.11 6.18
N VAL A 167 9.27 -8.12 5.57
CA VAL A 167 8.61 -7.14 4.70
C VAL A 167 8.79 -7.63 3.26
N ILE A 168 7.69 -7.78 2.53
CA ILE A 168 7.68 -8.15 1.11
C ILE A 168 7.26 -6.92 0.33
N ASP A 169 8.16 -6.42 -0.53
CA ASP A 169 7.92 -5.27 -1.42
C ASP A 169 7.60 -5.78 -2.82
N ILE A 170 6.35 -5.61 -3.23
CA ILE A 170 5.84 -6.01 -4.54
C ILE A 170 5.64 -4.74 -5.38
N PRO A 171 6.54 -4.42 -6.31
CA PRO A 171 6.46 -3.19 -7.09
C PRO A 171 5.30 -3.24 -8.09
N VAL A 172 4.89 -2.05 -8.57
CA VAL A 172 3.92 -1.96 -9.65
C VAL A 172 4.47 -2.66 -10.90
N SER A 173 3.63 -3.52 -11.50
CA SER A 173 3.98 -4.24 -12.73
C SER A 173 4.23 -3.25 -13.88
N SER A 174 5.26 -3.52 -14.69
CA SER A 174 5.55 -2.73 -15.90
C SER A 174 4.38 -2.72 -16.92
N ALA A 175 3.52 -3.73 -16.87
CA ALA A 175 2.30 -3.79 -17.66
C ALA A 175 1.27 -2.73 -17.23
N SER A 176 1.16 -2.44 -15.93
CA SER A 176 0.23 -1.44 -15.39
C SER A 176 0.66 0.01 -15.69
N ARG A 177 1.95 0.26 -15.92
CA ARG A 177 2.47 1.60 -16.25
C ARG A 177 2.10 2.10 -17.66
N LYS A 178 1.75 1.20 -18.59
CA LYS A 178 1.38 1.58 -19.96
C LYS A 178 -0.04 2.12 -20.10
N GLY A 179 -0.95 1.79 -19.18
CA GLY A 179 -2.36 2.22 -19.23
C GLY A 179 -2.62 3.67 -18.79
N SER A 180 -1.72 4.30 -18.03
CA SER A 180 -1.94 5.63 -17.48
C SER A 180 -1.41 6.79 -18.33
N ARG A 181 -0.70 6.51 -19.44
CA ARG A 181 -0.13 7.55 -20.32
C ARG A 181 -1.00 7.94 -21.51
N ASP A 182 -2.09 7.22 -21.78
CA ASP A 182 -2.88 7.41 -23.03
C ASP A 182 -4.23 8.12 -22.83
N SER A 183 -4.58 8.57 -21.63
CA SER A 183 -5.83 9.33 -21.38
C SER A 183 -5.69 10.85 -21.46
N GLY A 184 -4.53 11.35 -21.90
CA GLY A 184 -4.18 12.79 -21.87
C GLY A 184 -4.14 13.52 -23.21
N LYS A 185 -4.70 12.98 -24.32
CA LYS A 185 -4.75 13.72 -25.59
C LYS A 185 -6.00 13.43 -26.39
N ARG A 186 -7.08 14.19 -26.14
CA ARG A 186 -8.04 14.63 -27.17
C ARG A 186 -8.80 15.86 -26.66
N ALA A 187 -8.26 17.02 -26.90
CA ALA A 187 -9.05 18.23 -26.98
C ALA A 187 -9.70 18.26 -28.38
N PRO A 188 -11.01 18.55 -28.52
CA PRO A 188 -11.62 18.79 -29.82
C PRO A 188 -11.20 20.17 -30.33
N SER A 189 -10.67 20.22 -31.54
CA SER A 189 -10.41 21.42 -32.27
C SER A 189 -11.73 22.18 -32.52
N ALA A 190 -11.83 23.40 -32.01
CA ALA A 190 -12.87 24.31 -32.37
C ALA A 190 -12.66 24.75 -33.84
N SER A 191 -13.56 24.37 -34.71
CA SER A 191 -13.68 24.94 -36.07
C SER A 191 -14.34 26.30 -35.98
N SER A 192 -13.60 27.33 -36.32
CA SER A 192 -14.13 28.64 -36.66
C SER A 192 -14.96 28.54 -37.94
N GLY A 193 -16.23 28.78 -37.85
CA GLY A 193 -17.15 29.04 -38.97
C GLY A 193 -17.54 30.50 -38.93
N ASN A 194 -16.96 31.25 -39.84
CA ASN A 194 -17.30 32.60 -40.19
C ASN A 194 -18.47 32.54 -41.21
N SER A 195 -19.52 33.30 -41.02
CA SER A 195 -20.22 33.98 -42.12
C SER A 195 -21.53 34.62 -41.67
N CYS A 196 -21.66 35.90 -42.02
CA CYS A 196 -22.79 36.82 -42.18
C CYS A 196 -23.45 37.32 -40.93
#